data_cef8de156337a4dffb622d0ebdc7b183
#
_entry.id   cef8de156337a4dffb622d0ebdc7b183
#
_cell.length_a   1.000
_cell.length_b   1.000
_cell.length_c   1.000
_cell.angle_alpha   90.00
_cell.angle_beta   90.00
_cell.angle_gamma   90.00
#
_symmetry.space_group_name_H-M   'P 1'
#
loop_
_entity.id
_entity.type
_entity.pdbx_description
1 polymer ?
#
loop_
_entity_poly.entity_id
_entity_poly.type
_entity_poly.pdbx_seq_one_letter_code
_entity_poly.pdbx_strand_id
1 'polypeptide(L)'
;CPIFEDGEKLVMQRGVGVCTVKSTPEREKACMTFLKWLTEPERNVDFVTSLGYMPVTKEGFDRYLPAAIETLSDPMYVSLYEAFLKTRQDYTFYVPPQREDYLNLETHFEKAVRLRLAAGRAQYLEQGADALEPLLRTVREELQKSYGK
;
A
#
# COMPACT_ATOMS: atom_id res chain seq x y z
N CYS A 1 1.31 -10.27 -0.29
CA CYS A 1 0.85 -9.64 -1.54
C CYS A 1 1.08 -10.60 -2.70
N PRO A 2 0.06 -10.90 -3.52
CA PRO A 2 0.27 -11.65 -4.74
C PRO A 2 1.07 -10.83 -5.74
N ILE A 3 1.96 -11.49 -6.47
CA ILE A 3 2.70 -10.92 -7.60
C ILE A 3 2.39 -11.74 -8.85
N PHE A 4 2.48 -11.12 -10.01
CA PHE A 4 2.42 -11.84 -11.26
C PHE A 4 3.67 -12.71 -11.43
N GLU A 5 3.53 -13.82 -12.18
CA GLU A 5 4.67 -14.59 -12.64
C GLU A 5 5.68 -13.66 -13.31
N ASP A 6 6.96 -13.78 -12.98
CA ASP A 6 8.04 -12.87 -13.39
C ASP A 6 7.89 -11.40 -12.95
N GLY A 7 6.93 -11.09 -12.10
CA GLY A 7 6.75 -9.75 -11.56
C GLY A 7 7.74 -9.40 -10.46
N GLU A 8 8.09 -8.12 -10.36
CA GLU A 8 8.90 -7.60 -9.25
C GLU A 8 8.12 -7.63 -7.94
N LYS A 9 8.79 -7.98 -6.84
CA LYS A 9 8.22 -7.95 -5.49
C LYS A 9 8.14 -6.52 -4.96
N LEU A 10 7.20 -5.75 -5.49
CA LEU A 10 6.95 -4.37 -5.10
C LEU A 10 5.67 -4.26 -4.28
N VAL A 11 5.71 -3.45 -3.24
CA VAL A 11 4.54 -3.06 -2.45
C VAL A 11 4.46 -1.55 -2.41
N MET A 12 3.32 -1.01 -2.85
CA MET A 12 3.10 0.42 -2.75
C MET A 12 2.89 0.81 -1.30
N GLN A 13 3.72 1.73 -0.82
CA GLN A 13 3.56 2.30 0.51
C GLN A 13 2.40 3.29 0.50
N ARG A 14 1.34 2.95 1.22
CA ARG A 14 0.20 3.82 1.51
C ARG A 14 0.04 3.95 3.01
N GLY A 15 -0.42 5.08 3.47
CA GLY A 15 -0.63 5.29 4.90
C GLY A 15 -1.28 6.64 5.21
N VAL A 16 -1.48 6.88 6.48
CA VAL A 16 -1.94 8.17 7.00
C VAL A 16 -0.72 9.04 7.25
N GLY A 17 -0.73 10.25 6.72
CA GLY A 17 0.27 11.27 6.99
C GLY A 17 -0.22 12.24 8.06
N VAL A 18 0.71 12.73 8.86
CA VAL A 18 0.46 13.84 9.78
C VAL A 18 1.22 15.06 9.29
N CYS A 19 0.52 16.17 9.15
CA CYS A 19 1.15 17.44 8.80
C CYS A 19 0.87 18.51 9.87
N THR A 20 1.80 19.41 10.08
CA THR A 20 1.65 20.57 10.95
C THR A 20 1.29 21.79 10.13
N VAL A 21 0.31 22.55 10.59
CA VAL A 21 -0.07 23.82 9.95
C VAL A 21 0.79 24.92 10.54
N LYS A 22 1.25 25.82 9.68
CA LYS A 22 2.01 27.02 10.09
C LYS A 22 1.22 27.84 11.12
N SER A 23 1.87 28.20 12.22
CA SER A 23 1.24 28.91 13.34
C SER A 23 2.26 29.78 14.08
N THR A 24 2.09 29.97 15.39
CA THR A 24 3.12 30.66 16.20
C THR A 24 4.30 29.72 16.48
N PRO A 25 5.51 30.25 16.71
CA PRO A 25 6.69 29.43 17.01
C PRO A 25 6.49 28.47 18.18
N GLU A 26 5.74 28.88 19.21
CA GLU A 26 5.46 28.05 20.38
C GLU A 26 4.57 26.87 20.03
N ARG A 27 3.53 27.06 19.20
CA ARG A 27 2.64 26.00 18.73
C ARG A 27 3.37 25.05 17.79
N GLU A 28 4.17 25.57 16.87
CA GLU A 28 4.98 24.73 15.97
C GLU A 28 5.97 23.87 16.77
N LYS A 29 6.61 24.43 17.79
CA LYS A 29 7.48 23.68 18.70
C LYS A 29 6.71 22.58 19.45
N ALA A 30 5.51 22.87 19.94
CA ALA A 30 4.66 21.89 20.60
C ALA A 30 4.26 20.74 19.65
N CYS A 31 3.86 21.06 18.40
CA CYS A 31 3.57 20.06 17.37
C CYS A 31 4.79 19.17 17.09
N MET A 32 5.97 19.75 16.94
CA MET A 32 7.19 18.98 16.70
C MET A 32 7.55 18.09 17.90
N THR A 33 7.33 18.57 19.12
CA THR A 33 7.52 17.77 20.33
C THR A 33 6.56 16.58 20.36
N PHE A 34 5.29 16.79 20.05
CA PHE A 34 4.29 15.72 19.95
C PHE A 34 4.64 14.71 18.86
N LEU A 35 5.04 15.15 17.66
CA LEU A 35 5.41 14.24 16.57
C LEU A 35 6.63 13.39 16.92
N LYS A 36 7.66 13.99 17.54
CA LYS A 36 8.82 13.23 18.03
C LYS A 36 8.41 12.20 19.07
N TRP A 37 7.55 12.56 19.99
CA TRP A 37 7.00 11.67 20.99
C TRP A 37 6.19 10.52 20.38
N LEU A 38 5.32 10.80 19.39
CA LEU A 38 4.49 9.80 18.72
C LEU A 38 5.31 8.83 17.85
N THR A 39 6.44 9.29 17.30
CA THR A 39 7.30 8.50 16.42
C THR A 39 8.45 7.80 17.15
N GLU A 40 8.55 7.91 18.48
CA GLU A 40 9.45 7.05 19.27
C GLU A 40 9.12 5.58 19.02
N PRO A 41 10.13 4.73 18.72
CA PRO A 41 9.90 3.40 18.17
C PRO A 41 8.94 2.53 18.98
N GLU A 42 9.14 2.43 20.28
CA GLU A 42 8.29 1.62 21.18
C GLU A 42 6.86 2.14 21.22
N ARG A 43 6.68 3.42 21.50
CA ARG A 43 5.37 4.08 21.57
C ARG A 43 4.65 4.07 20.23
N ASN A 44 5.38 4.24 19.14
CA ASN A 44 4.79 4.15 17.80
C ASN A 44 4.25 2.76 17.51
N VAL A 45 4.95 1.71 17.92
CA VAL A 45 4.48 0.32 17.77
C VAL A 45 3.19 0.12 18.57
N ASP A 46 3.12 0.53 19.83
CA ASP A 46 1.90 0.43 20.64
C ASP A 46 0.72 1.16 19.98
N PHE A 47 0.96 2.36 19.45
CA PHE A 47 -0.06 3.14 18.76
C PHE A 47 -0.54 2.46 17.47
N VAL A 48 0.37 2.06 16.59
CA VAL A 48 0.00 1.50 15.27
C VAL A 48 -0.61 0.11 15.39
N THR A 49 -0.19 -0.70 16.38
CA THR A 49 -0.76 -2.04 16.60
C THR A 49 -2.21 -1.99 17.06
N SER A 50 -2.63 -0.90 17.70
CA SER A 50 -4.05 -0.67 18.04
C SER A 50 -4.93 -0.33 16.82
N LEU A 51 -4.33 0.07 15.70
CA LEU A 51 -5.03 0.59 14.51
C LEU A 51 -4.86 -0.26 13.25
N GLY A 52 -3.99 -1.26 13.27
CA GLY A 52 -3.68 -2.07 12.09
C GLY A 52 -2.71 -1.42 11.09
N TYR A 53 -1.92 -0.43 11.52
CA TYR A 53 -0.92 0.26 10.70
C TYR A 53 0.48 -0.27 10.92
N MET A 54 1.39 0.00 9.97
CA MET A 54 2.80 -0.34 10.07
C MET A 54 3.57 0.71 10.90
N PRO A 55 4.61 0.30 11.67
CA PRO A 55 5.52 1.24 12.31
C PRO A 55 6.23 2.17 11.33
N VAL A 56 6.51 3.40 11.75
CA VAL A 56 7.15 4.41 10.89
C VAL A 56 8.69 4.35 10.92
N THR A 57 9.29 3.56 11.81
CA THR A 57 10.74 3.45 11.94
C THR A 57 11.22 2.02 11.72
N LYS A 58 12.46 1.88 11.22
CA LYS A 58 13.12 0.57 11.10
C LYS A 58 13.23 -0.12 12.46
N GLU A 59 13.63 0.63 13.50
CA GLU A 59 13.75 0.10 14.85
C GLU A 59 12.41 -0.40 15.40
N GLY A 60 11.30 0.31 15.12
CA GLY A 60 9.96 -0.15 15.45
C GLY A 60 9.65 -1.51 14.83
N PHE A 61 9.96 -1.68 13.55
CA PHE A 61 9.77 -2.97 12.86
C PHE A 61 10.68 -4.08 13.38
N ASP A 62 11.95 -3.78 13.54
CA ASP A 62 12.97 -4.82 13.73
C ASP A 62 13.06 -5.28 15.20
N ARG A 63 12.75 -4.38 16.16
CA ARG A 63 12.92 -4.62 17.60
C ARG A 63 11.59 -4.71 18.35
N TYR A 64 10.71 -3.74 18.18
CA TYR A 64 9.52 -3.61 19.03
C TYR A 64 8.29 -4.35 18.49
N LEU A 65 8.09 -4.38 17.17
CA LEU A 65 6.92 -5.06 16.59
C LEU A 65 6.88 -6.57 16.87
N PRO A 66 8.00 -7.35 16.76
CA PRO A 66 7.98 -8.76 17.12
C PRO A 66 7.52 -9.02 18.55
N ALA A 67 8.02 -8.24 19.51
CA ALA A 67 7.62 -8.36 20.91
C ALA A 67 6.14 -7.94 21.13
N ALA A 68 5.67 -6.92 20.44
CA ALA A 68 4.28 -6.50 20.52
C ALA A 68 3.31 -7.58 20.00
N ILE A 69 3.66 -8.30 18.92
CA ILE A 69 2.84 -9.38 18.37
C ILE A 69 2.57 -10.47 19.41
N GLU A 70 3.55 -10.81 20.25
CA GLU A 70 3.41 -11.82 21.31
C GLU A 70 2.36 -11.45 22.35
N THR A 71 2.06 -10.16 22.49
CA THR A 71 1.08 -9.64 23.47
C THR A 71 -0.32 -9.43 22.89
N LEU A 72 -0.48 -9.55 21.56
CA LEU A 72 -1.78 -9.37 20.91
C LEU A 72 -2.71 -10.53 21.21
N SER A 73 -3.93 -10.21 21.63
CA SER A 73 -4.94 -11.22 21.93
C SER A 73 -5.82 -11.60 20.72
N ASP A 74 -5.90 -10.75 19.71
CA ASP A 74 -6.70 -10.99 18.52
C ASP A 74 -5.89 -11.71 17.43
N PRO A 75 -6.23 -12.96 17.07
CA PRO A 75 -5.51 -13.73 16.06
C PRO A 75 -5.45 -13.06 14.68
N MET A 76 -6.44 -12.23 14.34
CA MET A 76 -6.46 -11.50 13.08
C MET A 76 -5.35 -10.44 13.05
N TYR A 77 -5.15 -9.71 14.14
CA TYR A 77 -4.05 -8.75 14.26
C TYR A 77 -2.69 -9.43 14.30
N VAL A 78 -2.55 -10.56 14.99
CA VAL A 78 -1.33 -11.38 14.96
C VAL A 78 -0.97 -11.74 13.51
N SER A 79 -1.91 -12.32 12.77
CA SER A 79 -1.70 -12.70 11.36
C SER A 79 -1.37 -11.50 10.47
N LEU A 80 -2.00 -10.34 10.70
CA LEU A 80 -1.73 -9.11 9.97
C LEU A 80 -0.28 -8.64 10.17
N TYR A 81 0.19 -8.60 11.42
CA TYR A 81 1.54 -8.12 11.74
C TYR A 81 2.63 -9.09 11.34
N GLU A 82 2.40 -10.40 11.43
CA GLU A 82 3.28 -11.42 10.85
C GLU A 82 3.40 -11.25 9.32
N ALA A 83 2.29 -10.98 8.64
CA ALA A 83 2.30 -10.68 7.21
C ALA A 83 3.07 -9.39 6.91
N PHE A 84 3.00 -8.36 7.77
CA PHE A 84 3.79 -7.15 7.61
C PHE A 84 5.30 -7.40 7.76
N LEU A 85 5.72 -8.19 8.76
CA LEU A 85 7.13 -8.58 8.93
C LEU A 85 7.65 -9.32 7.69
N LYS A 86 6.86 -10.29 7.20
CA LYS A 86 7.21 -11.04 5.98
C LYS A 86 7.26 -10.14 4.74
N THR A 87 6.28 -9.25 4.58
CA THR A 87 6.26 -8.29 3.47
C THR A 87 7.50 -7.42 3.47
N ARG A 88 7.94 -6.94 4.64
CA ARG A 88 9.17 -6.15 4.76
C ARG A 88 10.43 -6.90 4.36
N GLN A 89 10.48 -8.20 4.61
CA GLN A 89 11.62 -9.05 4.24
C GLN A 89 11.65 -9.37 2.75
N ASP A 90 10.49 -9.67 2.18
CA ASP A 90 10.36 -10.24 0.84
C ASP A 90 10.12 -9.20 -0.27
N TYR A 91 9.69 -7.98 0.08
CA TYR A 91 9.22 -6.97 -0.87
C TYR A 91 9.97 -5.64 -0.72
N THR A 92 10.13 -4.96 -1.83
CA THR A 92 10.60 -3.58 -1.85
C THR A 92 9.41 -2.62 -1.73
N PHE A 93 9.48 -1.71 -0.76
CA PHE A 93 8.48 -0.66 -0.62
C PHE A 93 8.69 0.42 -1.68
N TYR A 94 7.66 0.66 -2.45
CA TYR A 94 7.62 1.68 -3.49
C TYR A 94 6.83 2.90 -3.02
N VAL A 95 7.45 4.06 -3.07
CA VAL A 95 6.78 5.34 -2.83
C VAL A 95 6.43 5.93 -4.19
N PRO A 96 5.14 6.19 -4.47
CA PRO A 96 4.75 6.82 -5.73
C PRO A 96 5.42 8.18 -5.92
N PRO A 97 5.72 8.56 -7.16
CA PRO A 97 6.26 9.89 -7.42
C PRO A 97 5.28 10.96 -6.97
N GLN A 98 5.81 12.00 -6.34
CA GLN A 98 5.01 13.16 -5.92
C GLN A 98 4.71 14.03 -7.15
N ARG A 99 3.57 13.76 -7.77
CA ARG A 99 3.03 14.53 -8.89
C ARG A 99 1.65 15.03 -8.52
N GLU A 100 1.36 16.26 -8.91
CA GLU A 100 0.07 16.89 -8.62
C GLU A 100 -1.13 16.12 -9.19
N ASP A 101 -0.94 15.48 -10.34
CA ASP A 101 -1.94 14.70 -11.07
C ASP A 101 -1.94 13.19 -10.73
N TYR A 102 -1.03 12.72 -9.85
CA TYR A 102 -0.82 11.29 -9.61
C TYR A 102 -2.09 10.56 -9.15
N LEU A 103 -2.81 11.11 -8.18
CA LEU A 103 -4.03 10.48 -7.65
C LEU A 103 -5.14 10.38 -8.73
N ASN A 104 -5.25 11.38 -9.58
CA ASN A 104 -6.19 11.37 -10.69
C ASN A 104 -5.79 10.33 -11.73
N LEU A 105 -4.51 10.27 -12.09
CA LEU A 105 -3.99 9.28 -13.02
C LEU A 105 -4.21 7.85 -12.51
N GLU A 106 -3.88 7.59 -11.26
CA GLU A 106 -4.09 6.28 -10.62
C GLU A 106 -5.56 5.88 -10.62
N THR A 107 -6.47 6.77 -10.19
CA THR A 107 -7.91 6.53 -10.14
C THR A 107 -8.48 6.23 -11.53
N HIS A 108 -8.07 6.99 -12.54
CA HIS A 108 -8.51 6.77 -13.92
C HIS A 108 -7.96 5.46 -14.48
N PHE A 109 -6.70 5.13 -14.21
CA PHE A 109 -6.09 3.88 -14.63
C PHE A 109 -6.79 2.67 -13.99
N GLU A 110 -6.97 2.65 -12.68
CA GLU A 110 -7.68 1.57 -11.98
C GLU A 110 -9.10 1.38 -12.51
N LYS A 111 -9.83 2.47 -12.73
CA LYS A 111 -11.18 2.42 -13.30
C LYS A 111 -11.16 1.84 -14.73
N ALA A 112 -10.22 2.28 -15.56
CA ALA A 112 -10.08 1.79 -16.94
C ALA A 112 -9.77 0.30 -16.97
N VAL A 113 -8.82 -0.18 -16.15
CA VAL A 113 -8.48 -1.61 -16.02
C VAL A 113 -9.70 -2.41 -15.61
N ARG A 114 -10.40 -1.99 -14.56
CA ARG A 114 -11.58 -2.68 -14.05
C ARG A 114 -12.68 -2.82 -15.06
N LEU A 115 -12.99 -1.74 -15.80
CA LEU A 115 -14.05 -1.75 -16.83
C LEU A 115 -13.69 -2.65 -18.00
N ARG A 116 -12.43 -2.62 -18.48
CA ARG A 116 -11.99 -3.47 -19.59
C ARG A 116 -11.96 -4.95 -19.19
N LEU A 117 -11.48 -5.26 -18.00
CA LEU A 117 -11.49 -6.64 -17.50
C LEU A 117 -12.92 -7.16 -17.29
N ALA A 118 -13.86 -6.33 -16.84
CA ALA A 118 -15.25 -6.71 -16.70
C ALA A 118 -15.90 -6.99 -18.07
N ALA A 119 -15.64 -6.14 -19.07
CA ALA A 119 -16.11 -6.36 -20.44
C ALA A 119 -15.49 -7.62 -21.08
N GLY A 120 -14.17 -7.80 -20.93
CA GLY A 120 -13.46 -8.99 -21.40
C GLY A 120 -13.98 -10.28 -20.75
N ARG A 121 -14.29 -10.23 -19.44
CA ARG A 121 -14.89 -11.37 -18.75
C ARG A 121 -16.28 -11.73 -19.31
N ALA A 122 -17.11 -10.75 -19.62
CA ALA A 122 -18.42 -10.99 -20.22
C ALA A 122 -18.26 -11.70 -21.57
N GLN A 123 -17.38 -11.22 -22.45
CA GLN A 123 -17.08 -11.86 -23.73
C GLN A 123 -16.49 -13.27 -23.58
N TYR A 124 -15.59 -13.48 -22.62
CA TYR A 124 -15.03 -14.81 -22.33
C TYR A 124 -16.11 -15.80 -21.91
N LEU A 125 -17.08 -15.39 -21.10
CA LEU A 125 -18.20 -16.25 -20.70
C LEU A 125 -19.12 -16.65 -21.87
N GLU A 126 -19.23 -15.79 -22.89
CA GLU A 126 -20.01 -16.06 -24.10
C GLU A 126 -19.26 -16.92 -25.12
N GLN A 127 -17.95 -16.67 -25.30
CA GLN A 127 -17.16 -17.25 -26.39
C GLN A 127 -16.30 -18.44 -25.96
N GLY A 128 -16.11 -18.63 -24.65
CA GLY A 128 -15.33 -19.76 -24.11
C GLY A 128 -13.82 -19.53 -24.08
N ALA A 129 -13.08 -20.59 -23.79
CA ALA A 129 -11.64 -20.53 -23.50
C ALA A 129 -10.80 -20.02 -24.68
N ASP A 130 -11.19 -20.28 -25.89
CA ASP A 130 -10.45 -19.89 -27.10
C ASP A 130 -10.38 -18.36 -27.30
N ALA A 131 -11.31 -17.63 -26.66
CA ALA A 131 -11.33 -16.17 -26.70
C ALA A 131 -10.35 -15.52 -25.71
N LEU A 132 -9.77 -16.24 -24.75
CA LEU A 132 -8.97 -15.67 -23.67
C LEU A 132 -7.76 -14.88 -24.18
N GLU A 133 -6.91 -15.51 -25.00
CA GLU A 133 -5.70 -14.87 -25.52
C GLU A 133 -5.98 -13.64 -26.40
N PRO A 134 -6.92 -13.67 -27.36
CA PRO A 134 -7.31 -12.48 -28.11
C PRO A 134 -7.84 -11.34 -27.21
N LEU A 135 -8.66 -11.66 -26.20
CA LEU A 135 -9.21 -10.67 -25.28
C LEU A 135 -8.12 -10.02 -24.43
N LEU A 136 -7.20 -10.81 -23.87
CA LEU A 136 -6.07 -10.30 -23.08
C LEU A 136 -5.18 -9.39 -23.94
N ARG A 137 -4.91 -9.76 -25.18
CA ARG A 137 -4.15 -8.93 -26.11
C ARG A 137 -4.84 -7.59 -26.34
N THR A 138 -6.14 -7.60 -26.64
CA THR A 138 -6.94 -6.37 -26.84
C THR A 138 -6.89 -5.46 -25.62
N VAL A 139 -7.14 -6.01 -24.41
CA VAL A 139 -7.09 -5.24 -23.16
C VAL A 139 -5.69 -4.62 -22.95
N ARG A 140 -4.62 -5.39 -23.20
CA ARG A 140 -3.23 -4.91 -23.07
C ARG A 140 -2.95 -3.78 -24.06
N GLU A 141 -3.30 -3.94 -25.32
CA GLU A 141 -3.08 -2.92 -26.36
C GLU A 141 -3.82 -1.62 -26.06
N GLU A 142 -5.08 -1.70 -25.62
CA GLU A 142 -5.86 -0.53 -25.24
C GLU A 142 -5.31 0.20 -24.02
N LEU A 143 -4.87 -0.53 -23.00
CA LEU A 143 -4.22 0.07 -21.82
C LEU A 143 -2.87 0.71 -22.19
N GLN A 144 -2.08 0.02 -23.00
CA GLN A 144 -0.79 0.53 -23.46
C GLN A 144 -0.94 1.79 -24.32
N LYS A 145 -1.95 1.84 -25.20
CA LYS A 145 -2.27 3.03 -26.00
C LYS A 145 -2.69 4.22 -25.14
N SER A 146 -3.41 3.97 -24.06
CA SER A 146 -3.95 5.03 -23.20
C SER A 146 -2.96 5.53 -22.15
N TYR A 147 -2.07 4.66 -21.63
CA TYR A 147 -1.23 4.92 -20.46
C TYR A 147 0.25 4.57 -20.67
N GLY A 148 0.61 3.81 -21.71
CA GLY A 148 1.98 3.45 -22.03
C GLY A 148 2.68 4.62 -22.74
N LYS A 149 3.41 5.45 -22.00
CA LYS A 149 4.33 6.46 -22.54
C LYS A 149 5.74 6.16 -22.09
#